data_3c083334c74ff19e75d42409de89834a
#
_entry.id   3c083334c74ff19e75d42409de89834a
#
_cell.length_a   1.000
_cell.length_b   1.000
_cell.length_c   1.000
_cell.angle_alpha   90.00
_cell.angle_beta   90.00
_cell.angle_gamma   90.00
#
_symmetry.space_group_name_H-M   'P 1'
#
loop_
_entity.id
_entity.type
_entity.pdbx_description
1 polymer ?
#
loop_
_entity_poly.entity_id
_entity_poly.type
_entity_poly.pdbx_seq_one_letter_code
_entity_poly.pdbx_strand_id
1 'polypeptide(L)'
;MKQLFLDHTVGMRFYEKSGRWLQALWGAFCIVAVLLALCQLLQISEELWNHPWSSIAATFARQAEKMAPYFIAFALPYHLFPGSRTKCGVWSALSYGLFTALFTAVTNSDPGLLWPILLGLGAVLCKDRVGEKQGMLLLPMLALSLAGLLGATHGYYESALQWLLRKLGNNNAVAGTMFGVLNTLLRPLSAAFEQPVYLHSAGGAVWLDGQILTGAKTIFAAKPESLATALFLSGKGLQLFLLPGFACTLADCGKARSKAAALALFTAGCVLSGHTELFTLFLALESPFLLLAFAGLTGGCYLV
;
A
#
# COMPACT_ATOMS: atom_id res chain seq x y z
N MET A 1 24.74 16.22 -1.88
CA MET A 1 23.49 15.77 -2.53
C MET A 1 22.24 16.56 -2.13
N LYS A 2 22.08 16.99 -0.85
CA LYS A 2 20.96 17.89 -0.45
C LYS A 2 20.94 19.25 -1.17
N GLN A 3 22.08 19.84 -1.50
CA GLN A 3 22.17 21.15 -2.15
C GLN A 3 21.84 21.13 -3.65
N LEU A 4 22.05 20.02 -4.34
CA LEU A 4 21.81 19.94 -5.79
C LEU A 4 20.33 19.96 -6.20
N PHE A 5 19.42 19.61 -5.27
CA PHE A 5 17.96 19.61 -5.49
C PHE A 5 17.23 20.80 -4.86
N LEU A 6 17.93 21.59 -4.05
CA LEU A 6 17.32 22.68 -3.27
C LEU A 6 17.23 24.01 -4.05
N ASP A 7 17.88 24.13 -5.20
CA ASP A 7 17.88 25.37 -5.99
C ASP A 7 16.63 25.59 -6.87
N HIS A 8 15.69 24.64 -6.90
CA HIS A 8 14.40 24.84 -7.54
C HIS A 8 13.31 25.09 -6.50
N THR A 9 12.79 26.32 -6.46
CA THR A 9 11.72 26.80 -5.56
C THR A 9 10.49 25.89 -5.47
N VAL A 10 10.21 25.09 -6.51
CA VAL A 10 9.13 24.11 -6.55
C VAL A 10 9.46 22.87 -5.70
N GLY A 11 10.69 22.39 -5.75
CA GLY A 11 11.14 21.22 -4.98
C GLY A 11 11.17 21.49 -3.47
N MET A 12 11.61 22.67 -3.05
CA MET A 12 11.61 23.07 -1.64
C MET A 12 10.19 23.16 -1.07
N ARG A 13 9.27 23.78 -1.81
CA ARG A 13 7.85 23.89 -1.38
C ARG A 13 7.18 22.52 -1.28
N PHE A 14 7.51 21.58 -2.15
CA PHE A 14 7.00 20.22 -2.07
C PHE A 14 7.55 19.48 -0.86
N TYR A 15 8.86 19.58 -0.60
CA TYR A 15 9.50 18.95 0.56
C TYR A 15 8.97 19.47 1.90
N GLU A 16 8.78 20.79 2.04
CA GLU A 16 8.19 21.36 3.25
C GLU A 16 6.72 20.95 3.45
N LYS A 17 5.95 20.84 2.35
CA LYS A 17 4.55 20.37 2.41
C LYS A 17 4.47 18.89 2.72
N SER A 18 5.29 18.05 2.07
CA SER A 18 5.30 16.61 2.34
C SER A 18 5.72 16.30 3.78
N GLY A 19 6.68 17.02 4.33
CA GLY A 19 7.06 16.90 5.75
C GLY A 19 5.93 17.23 6.71
N ARG A 20 5.11 18.25 6.41
CA ARG A 20 3.90 18.57 7.22
C ARG A 20 2.82 17.50 7.06
N TRP A 21 2.61 16.95 5.87
CA TRP A 21 1.67 15.85 5.65
C TRP A 21 2.12 14.59 6.36
N LEU A 22 3.41 14.28 6.31
CA LEU A 22 3.96 13.14 7.03
C LEU A 22 3.78 13.29 8.54
N GLN A 23 4.01 14.48 9.11
CA GLN A 23 3.76 14.74 10.53
C GLN A 23 2.28 14.56 10.89
N ALA A 24 1.36 15.02 10.03
CA ALA A 24 -0.08 14.86 10.22
C ALA A 24 -0.52 13.39 10.14
N LEU A 25 0.10 12.60 9.27
CA LEU A 25 -0.24 11.19 9.05
C LEU A 25 0.52 10.24 9.97
N TRP A 26 1.61 10.68 10.60
CA TRP A 26 2.50 9.79 11.36
C TRP A 26 1.78 8.99 12.44
N GLY A 27 0.95 9.66 13.24
CA GLY A 27 0.14 9.00 14.26
C GLY A 27 -0.83 7.97 13.66
N ALA A 28 -1.49 8.32 12.55
CA ALA A 28 -2.38 7.41 11.84
C ALA A 28 -1.63 6.20 11.27
N PHE A 29 -0.46 6.40 10.68
CA PHE A 29 0.37 5.31 10.17
C PHE A 29 0.79 4.33 11.26
N CYS A 30 1.24 4.83 12.42
CA CYS A 30 1.59 3.98 13.56
C CYS A 30 0.39 3.19 14.08
N ILE A 31 -0.77 3.83 14.24
CA ILE A 31 -2.00 3.17 14.71
C ILE A 31 -2.45 2.11 13.71
N VAL A 32 -2.47 2.44 12.43
CA VAL A 32 -2.88 1.52 11.36
C VAL A 32 -1.92 0.34 11.27
N ALA A 33 -0.60 0.55 11.34
CA ALA A 33 0.37 -0.53 11.29
C ALA A 33 0.19 -1.52 12.47
N VAL A 34 -0.02 -1.00 13.68
CA VAL A 34 -0.29 -1.84 14.86
C VAL A 34 -1.63 -2.57 14.73
N LEU A 35 -2.67 -1.87 14.29
CA LEU A 35 -3.99 -2.47 14.05
C LEU A 35 -3.90 -3.62 13.05
N LEU A 36 -3.25 -3.42 11.92
CA LEU A 36 -3.07 -4.44 10.89
C LEU A 36 -2.25 -5.63 11.40
N ALA A 37 -1.20 -5.39 12.19
CA ALA A 37 -0.43 -6.46 12.81
C ALA A 37 -1.29 -7.31 13.78
N LEU A 38 -2.11 -6.66 14.62
CA LEU A 38 -3.05 -7.36 15.49
C LEU A 38 -4.09 -8.15 14.69
N CYS A 39 -4.64 -7.56 13.62
CA CYS A 39 -5.57 -8.24 12.72
C CYS A 39 -4.94 -9.49 12.10
N GLN A 40 -3.70 -9.40 11.64
CA GLN A 40 -2.97 -10.53 11.07
C GLN A 40 -2.71 -11.64 12.10
N LEU A 41 -2.31 -11.27 13.33
CA LEU A 41 -2.13 -12.25 14.40
C LEU A 41 -3.43 -12.98 14.75
N LEU A 42 -4.58 -12.27 14.77
CA LEU A 42 -5.89 -12.88 14.99
C LEU A 42 -6.31 -13.81 13.84
N GLN A 43 -5.98 -13.45 12.58
CA GLN A 43 -6.23 -14.32 11.43
C GLN A 43 -5.38 -15.60 11.48
N ILE A 44 -4.09 -15.49 11.83
CA ILE A 44 -3.21 -16.63 12.01
C ILE A 44 -3.70 -17.54 13.14
N SER A 45 -4.30 -16.98 14.20
CA SER A 45 -4.85 -17.77 15.30
C SER A 45 -6.01 -18.69 14.86
N GLU A 46 -6.77 -18.32 13.83
CA GLU A 46 -7.81 -19.17 13.24
C GLU A 46 -7.20 -20.42 12.58
N GLU A 47 -6.07 -20.26 11.89
CA GLU A 47 -5.36 -21.37 11.22
C GLU A 47 -4.71 -22.32 12.23
N LEU A 48 -4.19 -21.78 13.35
CA LEU A 48 -3.47 -22.56 14.36
C LEU A 48 -4.40 -23.28 15.36
N TRP A 49 -5.51 -22.66 15.73
CA TRP A 49 -6.35 -23.13 16.82
C TRP A 49 -7.78 -23.39 16.38
N ASN A 50 -8.11 -24.04 15.45
CA ASN A 50 -9.44 -24.44 14.93
C ASN A 50 -10.59 -24.44 16.00
N HIS A 51 -10.82 -23.29 16.65
CA HIS A 51 -11.77 -23.08 17.72
C HIS A 51 -12.83 -22.02 17.31
N PRO A 52 -14.10 -22.12 17.70
CA PRO A 52 -15.13 -21.15 17.32
C PRO A 52 -14.79 -19.68 17.62
N TRP A 53 -14.12 -19.42 18.73
CA TRP A 53 -13.68 -18.07 19.10
C TRP A 53 -12.59 -17.50 18.16
N SER A 54 -11.68 -18.34 17.67
CA SER A 54 -10.67 -17.88 16.72
C SER A 54 -11.29 -17.47 15.38
N SER A 55 -12.31 -18.18 14.92
CA SER A 55 -13.06 -17.81 13.70
C SER A 55 -13.81 -16.48 13.85
N ILE A 56 -14.45 -16.24 15.01
CA ILE A 56 -15.10 -14.96 15.31
C ILE A 56 -14.06 -13.84 15.35
N ALA A 57 -12.94 -14.03 16.04
CA ALA A 57 -11.86 -13.06 16.14
C ALA A 57 -11.25 -12.73 14.78
N ALA A 58 -10.99 -13.74 13.94
CA ALA A 58 -10.48 -13.56 12.57
C ALA A 58 -11.49 -12.85 11.67
N THR A 59 -12.79 -13.12 11.82
CA THR A 59 -13.83 -12.41 11.08
C THR A 59 -13.87 -10.93 11.46
N PHE A 60 -13.80 -10.64 12.77
CA PHE A 60 -13.68 -9.25 13.23
C PHE A 60 -12.40 -8.58 12.69
N ALA A 61 -11.27 -9.28 12.73
CA ALA A 61 -10.00 -8.80 12.23
C ALA A 61 -10.06 -8.43 10.73
N ARG A 62 -10.65 -9.30 9.89
CA ARG A 62 -10.88 -9.02 8.47
C ARG A 62 -11.73 -7.76 8.22
N GLN A 63 -12.73 -7.49 9.06
CA GLN A 63 -13.52 -6.26 8.97
C GLN A 63 -12.75 -5.03 9.47
N ALA A 64 -11.99 -5.17 10.56
CA ALA A 64 -11.16 -4.09 11.08
C ALA A 64 -10.05 -3.67 10.11
N GLU A 65 -9.45 -4.62 9.41
CA GLU A 65 -8.46 -4.37 8.35
C GLU A 65 -9.03 -3.48 7.24
N LYS A 66 -10.26 -3.76 6.79
CA LYS A 66 -10.97 -2.93 5.80
C LYS A 66 -11.26 -1.52 6.27
N MET A 67 -11.30 -1.29 7.58
CA MET A 67 -11.50 0.05 8.16
C MET A 67 -10.20 0.87 8.25
N ALA A 68 -9.04 0.24 8.20
CA ALA A 68 -7.75 0.91 8.35
C ALA A 68 -7.53 2.09 7.38
N PRO A 69 -7.85 2.01 6.08
CA PRO A 69 -7.71 3.13 5.15
C PRO A 69 -8.58 4.34 5.49
N TYR A 70 -9.75 4.12 6.12
CA TYR A 70 -10.63 5.21 6.54
C TYR A 70 -10.02 6.07 7.64
N PHE A 71 -9.24 5.48 8.55
CA PHE A 71 -8.47 6.23 9.54
C PHE A 71 -7.44 7.14 8.89
N ILE A 72 -6.78 6.68 7.82
CA ILE A 72 -5.81 7.48 7.05
C ILE A 72 -6.52 8.65 6.36
N ALA A 73 -7.66 8.38 5.68
CA ALA A 73 -8.46 9.41 5.01
C ALA A 73 -8.97 10.48 5.98
N PHE A 74 -9.36 10.07 7.20
CA PHE A 74 -9.83 10.96 8.25
C PHE A 74 -8.69 11.80 8.84
N ALA A 75 -7.53 11.19 9.12
CA ALA A 75 -6.46 11.78 9.92
C ALA A 75 -5.86 13.03 9.27
N LEU A 76 -5.66 13.03 7.96
CA LEU A 76 -4.98 14.12 7.27
C LEU A 76 -5.75 15.44 7.37
N PRO A 77 -7.04 15.53 6.98
CA PRO A 77 -7.81 16.76 7.14
C PRO A 77 -8.02 17.14 8.62
N TYR A 78 -8.17 16.13 9.50
CA TYR A 78 -8.33 16.36 10.93
C TYR A 78 -7.15 17.12 11.54
N HIS A 79 -5.92 16.77 11.17
CA HIS A 79 -4.71 17.41 11.69
C HIS A 79 -4.40 18.76 11.01
N LEU A 80 -4.75 18.90 9.73
CA LEU A 80 -4.44 20.12 8.97
C LEU A 80 -5.43 21.26 9.20
N PHE A 81 -6.65 20.99 9.70
CA PHE A 81 -7.69 22.01 9.91
C PHE A 81 -8.13 22.18 11.37
N PRO A 82 -7.49 23.08 12.13
CA PRO A 82 -7.82 23.27 13.55
C PRO A 82 -9.28 23.71 13.82
N GLY A 83 -9.91 24.43 12.89
CA GLY A 83 -11.27 25.00 13.09
C GLY A 83 -12.44 24.09 12.72
N SER A 84 -12.24 23.08 11.86
CA SER A 84 -13.32 22.17 11.41
C SER A 84 -12.83 20.72 11.29
N ARG A 85 -11.97 20.32 12.23
CA ARG A 85 -11.25 19.03 12.23
C ARG A 85 -12.14 17.83 11.94
N THR A 86 -13.16 17.62 12.77
CA THR A 86 -14.01 16.45 12.70
C THR A 86 -14.85 16.42 11.42
N LYS A 87 -15.41 17.56 11.01
CA LYS A 87 -16.24 17.63 9.80
C LYS A 87 -15.43 17.28 8.54
N CYS A 88 -14.28 17.92 8.34
CA CYS A 88 -13.43 17.64 7.18
C CYS A 88 -12.91 16.19 7.17
N GLY A 89 -12.54 15.64 8.35
CA GLY A 89 -12.12 14.25 8.48
C GLY A 89 -13.23 13.27 8.11
N VAL A 90 -14.44 13.48 8.63
CA VAL A 90 -15.62 12.64 8.32
C VAL A 90 -15.96 12.70 6.84
N TRP A 91 -15.99 13.88 6.21
CA TRP A 91 -16.27 14.02 4.79
C TRP A 91 -15.22 13.36 3.91
N SER A 92 -13.95 13.45 4.28
CA SER A 92 -12.87 12.73 3.59
C SER A 92 -13.05 11.21 3.68
N ALA A 93 -13.35 10.69 4.88
CA ALA A 93 -13.58 9.26 5.08
C ALA A 93 -14.82 8.76 4.31
N LEU A 94 -15.92 9.53 4.30
CA LEU A 94 -17.12 9.21 3.51
C LEU A 94 -16.84 9.23 2.01
N SER A 95 -16.10 10.22 1.53
CA SER A 95 -15.72 10.30 0.10
C SER A 95 -14.82 9.12 -0.30
N TYR A 96 -13.92 8.69 0.59
CA TYR A 96 -13.13 7.48 0.39
C TYR A 96 -14.03 6.24 0.36
N GLY A 97 -15.05 6.15 1.22
CA GLY A 97 -16.02 5.05 1.21
C GLY A 97 -16.77 4.94 -0.12
N LEU A 98 -17.24 6.06 -0.66
CA LEU A 98 -17.91 6.10 -1.97
C LEU A 98 -16.95 5.73 -3.10
N PHE A 99 -15.70 6.23 -3.06
CA PHE A 99 -14.65 5.84 -4.00
C PHE A 99 -14.42 4.33 -3.97
N THR A 100 -14.20 3.75 -2.80
CA THR A 100 -13.93 2.32 -2.63
C THR A 100 -15.09 1.48 -3.12
N ALA A 101 -16.32 1.84 -2.74
CA ALA A 101 -17.52 1.10 -3.14
C ALA A 101 -17.66 1.03 -4.68
N LEU A 102 -17.48 2.16 -5.38
CA LEU A 102 -17.57 2.19 -6.84
C LEU A 102 -16.36 1.51 -7.49
N PHE A 103 -15.15 1.77 -7.00
CA PHE A 103 -13.93 1.17 -7.54
C PHE A 103 -13.97 -0.36 -7.43
N THR A 104 -14.29 -0.90 -6.25
CA THR A 104 -14.39 -2.35 -6.04
C THR A 104 -15.53 -2.98 -6.86
N ALA A 105 -16.66 -2.28 -7.00
CA ALA A 105 -17.77 -2.77 -7.83
C ALA A 105 -17.39 -2.89 -9.32
N VAL A 106 -16.51 -2.01 -9.83
CA VAL A 106 -16.09 -2.01 -11.25
C VAL A 106 -14.89 -2.92 -11.47
N THR A 107 -13.94 -2.97 -10.56
CA THR A 107 -12.64 -3.67 -10.76
C THR A 107 -12.57 -5.02 -10.07
N ASN A 108 -13.51 -5.32 -9.16
CA ASN A 108 -13.47 -6.48 -8.26
C ASN A 108 -12.17 -6.59 -7.45
N SER A 109 -11.53 -5.45 -7.18
CA SER A 109 -10.28 -5.36 -6.40
C SER A 109 -10.29 -4.17 -5.46
N ASP A 110 -9.54 -4.26 -4.38
CA ASP A 110 -9.45 -3.18 -3.39
C ASP A 110 -8.51 -2.07 -3.87
N PRO A 111 -8.89 -0.79 -3.67
CA PRO A 111 -7.99 0.33 -3.91
C PRO A 111 -6.85 0.31 -2.89
N GLY A 112 -5.67 0.74 -3.33
CA GLY A 112 -4.50 0.82 -2.46
C GLY A 112 -4.55 1.97 -1.46
N LEU A 113 -3.61 1.97 -0.52
CA LEU A 113 -3.54 2.95 0.58
C LEU A 113 -3.13 4.37 0.16
N LEU A 114 -2.80 4.60 -1.10
CA LEU A 114 -2.55 5.94 -1.62
C LEU A 114 -3.84 6.77 -1.73
N TRP A 115 -4.97 6.14 -2.08
CA TRP A 115 -6.24 6.85 -2.32
C TRP A 115 -6.81 7.55 -1.10
N PRO A 116 -6.81 6.97 0.11
CA PRO A 116 -7.24 7.69 1.30
C PRO A 116 -6.39 8.94 1.57
N ILE A 117 -5.08 8.92 1.26
CA ILE A 117 -4.22 10.11 1.38
C ILE A 117 -4.59 11.16 0.33
N LEU A 118 -4.77 10.76 -0.94
CA LEU A 118 -5.13 11.68 -2.02
C LEU A 118 -6.50 12.32 -1.80
N LEU A 119 -7.49 11.57 -1.33
CA LEU A 119 -8.81 12.11 -1.01
C LEU A 119 -8.76 12.99 0.25
N GLY A 120 -7.94 12.64 1.24
CA GLY A 120 -7.66 13.51 2.38
C GLY A 120 -7.06 14.84 1.95
N LEU A 121 -6.07 14.84 1.06
CA LEU A 121 -5.50 16.06 0.45
C LEU A 121 -6.54 16.81 -0.38
N GLY A 122 -7.37 16.09 -1.14
CA GLY A 122 -8.49 16.67 -1.90
C GLY A 122 -9.45 17.43 -0.99
N ALA A 123 -9.78 16.88 0.18
CA ALA A 123 -10.62 17.56 1.18
C ALA A 123 -9.99 18.88 1.65
N VAL A 124 -8.67 18.87 1.89
CA VAL A 124 -7.89 20.06 2.24
C VAL A 124 -7.99 21.12 1.13
N LEU A 125 -7.71 20.72 -0.10
CA LEU A 125 -7.70 21.64 -1.26
C LEU A 125 -9.09 22.18 -1.58
N CYS A 126 -10.13 21.34 -1.53
CA CYS A 126 -11.51 21.76 -1.79
C CYS A 126 -11.97 22.80 -0.77
N LYS A 127 -11.65 22.61 0.51
CA LYS A 127 -11.98 23.59 1.54
C LYS A 127 -11.28 24.93 1.33
N ASP A 128 -9.96 24.89 1.03
CA ASP A 128 -9.14 26.09 0.88
C ASP A 128 -9.53 26.93 -0.36
N ARG A 129 -9.99 26.27 -1.44
CA ARG A 129 -10.27 26.92 -2.72
C ARG A 129 -11.73 27.30 -2.93
N VAL A 130 -12.64 26.47 -2.47
CA VAL A 130 -14.08 26.59 -2.81
C VAL A 130 -14.93 26.87 -1.56
N GLY A 131 -14.36 26.69 -0.38
CA GLY A 131 -15.05 26.85 0.90
C GLY A 131 -15.69 25.56 1.42
N GLU A 132 -16.06 25.59 2.71
CA GLU A 132 -16.47 24.37 3.44
C GLU A 132 -17.71 23.71 2.83
N LYS A 133 -18.78 24.48 2.58
CA LYS A 133 -20.07 23.93 2.09
C LYS A 133 -19.98 23.34 0.69
N GLN A 134 -19.33 24.05 -0.23
CA GLN A 134 -19.17 23.60 -1.62
C GLN A 134 -18.15 22.49 -1.73
N GLY A 135 -17.07 22.54 -0.95
CA GLY A 135 -16.05 21.49 -0.89
C GLY A 135 -16.60 20.15 -0.41
N MET A 136 -17.57 20.17 0.52
CA MET A 136 -18.26 18.96 1.00
C MET A 136 -19.06 18.24 -0.11
N LEU A 137 -19.62 18.97 -1.08
CA LEU A 137 -20.33 18.37 -2.22
C LEU A 137 -19.37 17.97 -3.34
N LEU A 138 -18.35 18.79 -3.58
CA LEU A 138 -17.40 18.58 -4.68
C LEU A 138 -16.52 17.33 -4.45
N LEU A 139 -16.08 17.09 -3.22
CA LEU A 139 -15.17 15.98 -2.92
C LEU A 139 -15.76 14.58 -3.22
N PRO A 140 -16.99 14.25 -2.77
CA PRO A 140 -17.63 12.97 -3.14
C PRO A 140 -17.83 12.82 -4.65
N MET A 141 -18.19 13.90 -5.36
CA MET A 141 -18.34 13.86 -6.82
C MET A 141 -17.01 13.58 -7.52
N LEU A 142 -15.94 14.24 -7.08
CA LEU A 142 -14.60 13.97 -7.59
C LEU A 142 -14.14 12.54 -7.27
N ALA A 143 -14.45 12.04 -6.08
CA ALA A 143 -14.13 10.67 -5.67
C ALA A 143 -14.83 9.63 -6.58
N LEU A 144 -16.12 9.81 -6.83
CA LEU A 144 -16.90 8.95 -7.72
C LEU A 144 -16.41 9.02 -9.18
N SER A 145 -16.16 10.24 -9.69
CA SER A 145 -15.66 10.43 -11.07
C SER A 145 -14.29 9.76 -11.24
N LEU A 146 -13.41 9.90 -10.25
CA LEU A 146 -12.09 9.29 -10.25
C LEU A 146 -12.17 7.77 -10.16
N ALA A 147 -13.02 7.21 -9.30
CA ALA A 147 -13.25 5.78 -9.20
C ALA A 147 -13.77 5.19 -10.51
N GLY A 148 -14.73 5.87 -11.17
CA GLY A 148 -15.26 5.46 -12.46
C GLY A 148 -14.21 5.47 -13.57
N LEU A 149 -13.39 6.54 -13.64
CA LEU A 149 -12.31 6.66 -14.63
C LEU A 149 -11.25 5.57 -14.44
N LEU A 150 -10.81 5.37 -13.20
CA LEU A 150 -9.80 4.36 -12.88
C LEU A 150 -10.34 2.95 -13.08
N GLY A 151 -11.61 2.70 -12.71
CA GLY A 151 -12.27 1.45 -12.96
C GLY A 151 -12.35 1.14 -14.46
N ALA A 152 -12.74 2.11 -15.29
CA ALA A 152 -12.79 1.95 -16.73
C ALA A 152 -11.41 1.67 -17.37
N THR A 153 -10.33 2.19 -16.79
CA THR A 153 -8.96 1.99 -17.30
C THR A 153 -8.26 0.78 -16.67
N HIS A 154 -8.86 0.15 -15.65
CA HIS A 154 -8.25 -0.95 -14.89
C HIS A 154 -7.77 -2.10 -15.79
N GLY A 155 -8.59 -2.56 -16.72
CA GLY A 155 -8.24 -3.66 -17.60
C GLY A 155 -7.06 -3.37 -18.55
N TYR A 156 -6.85 -2.11 -18.92
CA TYR A 156 -5.72 -1.73 -19.79
C TYR A 156 -4.37 -1.88 -19.11
N TYR A 157 -4.23 -1.41 -17.87
CA TYR A 157 -2.95 -1.55 -17.18
C TYR A 157 -2.70 -3.00 -16.73
N GLU A 158 -3.73 -3.75 -16.37
CA GLU A 158 -3.60 -5.18 -16.08
C GLU A 158 -3.08 -5.93 -17.30
N SER A 159 -3.65 -5.67 -18.47
CA SER A 159 -3.20 -6.24 -19.74
C SER A 159 -1.77 -5.82 -20.09
N ALA A 160 -1.42 -4.56 -19.85
CA ALA A 160 -0.07 -4.05 -20.09
C ALA A 160 0.96 -4.72 -19.16
N LEU A 161 0.62 -4.90 -17.88
CA LEU A 161 1.48 -5.59 -16.92
C LEU A 161 1.67 -7.07 -17.29
N GLN A 162 0.60 -7.76 -17.64
CA GLN A 162 0.66 -9.14 -18.11
C GLN A 162 1.51 -9.26 -19.37
N TRP A 163 1.35 -8.34 -20.33
CA TRP A 163 2.18 -8.30 -21.54
C TRP A 163 3.65 -8.10 -21.21
N LEU A 164 3.97 -7.15 -20.31
CA LEU A 164 5.33 -6.90 -19.86
C LEU A 164 5.96 -8.15 -19.22
N LEU A 165 5.26 -8.78 -18.28
CA LEU A 165 5.74 -9.97 -17.59
C LEU A 165 5.92 -11.16 -18.56
N ARG A 166 5.02 -11.32 -19.53
CA ARG A 166 5.19 -12.37 -20.58
C ARG A 166 6.40 -12.11 -21.47
N LYS A 167 6.67 -10.85 -21.85
CA LYS A 167 7.85 -10.46 -22.63
C LYS A 167 9.16 -10.70 -21.89
N LEU A 168 9.14 -10.52 -20.58
CA LEU A 168 10.30 -10.75 -19.71
C LEU A 168 10.43 -12.23 -19.28
N GLY A 169 9.36 -13.03 -19.45
CA GLY A 169 9.22 -14.39 -18.91
C GLY A 169 10.23 -15.43 -19.41
N ASN A 170 11.00 -15.16 -20.47
CA ASN A 170 12.10 -16.02 -20.89
C ASN A 170 13.33 -15.92 -19.96
N ASN A 171 13.38 -14.89 -19.10
CA ASN A 171 14.42 -14.70 -18.10
C ASN A 171 13.76 -14.42 -16.73
N ASN A 172 13.62 -15.47 -15.93
CA ASN A 172 12.94 -15.43 -14.63
C ASN A 172 13.54 -14.37 -13.68
N ALA A 173 14.86 -14.17 -13.70
CA ALA A 173 15.55 -13.20 -12.86
C ALA A 173 15.15 -11.77 -13.25
N VAL A 174 15.13 -11.44 -14.54
CA VAL A 174 14.74 -10.11 -15.02
C VAL A 174 13.25 -9.86 -14.76
N ALA A 175 12.40 -10.85 -15.02
CA ALA A 175 10.96 -10.75 -14.74
C ALA A 175 10.69 -10.56 -13.25
N GLY A 176 11.36 -11.31 -12.37
CA GLY A 176 11.26 -11.16 -10.92
C GLY A 176 11.71 -9.78 -10.46
N THR A 177 12.87 -9.30 -10.90
CA THR A 177 13.37 -7.96 -10.56
C THR A 177 12.40 -6.87 -10.97
N MET A 178 11.93 -6.88 -12.21
CA MET A 178 10.97 -5.90 -12.72
C MET A 178 9.65 -5.96 -11.96
N PHE A 179 9.17 -7.16 -11.64
CA PHE A 179 7.98 -7.32 -10.79
C PHE A 179 8.19 -6.71 -9.41
N GLY A 180 9.32 -6.98 -8.74
CA GLY A 180 9.62 -6.42 -7.42
C GLY A 180 9.64 -4.89 -7.40
N VAL A 181 10.29 -4.26 -8.40
CA VAL A 181 10.30 -2.80 -8.56
C VAL A 181 8.90 -2.25 -8.81
N LEU A 182 8.19 -2.79 -9.81
CA LEU A 182 6.86 -2.32 -10.19
C LEU A 182 5.85 -2.53 -9.06
N ASN A 183 5.87 -3.70 -8.41
CA ASN A 183 5.00 -3.99 -7.30
C ASN A 183 5.20 -3.00 -6.14
N THR A 184 6.45 -2.69 -5.78
CA THR A 184 6.75 -1.72 -4.73
C THR A 184 6.21 -0.33 -5.06
N LEU A 185 6.28 0.11 -6.31
CA LEU A 185 5.83 1.44 -6.74
C LEU A 185 4.31 1.52 -6.95
N LEU A 186 3.69 0.45 -7.46
CA LEU A 186 2.29 0.46 -7.91
C LEU A 186 1.31 -0.11 -6.87
N ARG A 187 1.75 -0.96 -5.96
CA ARG A 187 0.90 -1.55 -4.91
C ARG A 187 0.16 -0.52 -4.06
N PRO A 188 0.76 0.64 -3.69
CA PRO A 188 0.02 1.68 -2.99
C PRO A 188 -1.18 2.24 -3.78
N LEU A 189 -1.21 2.08 -5.11
CA LEU A 189 -2.34 2.47 -5.96
C LEU A 189 -3.47 1.44 -5.96
N SER A 190 -3.13 0.15 -6.04
CA SER A 190 -4.10 -0.95 -5.99
C SER A 190 -3.43 -2.29 -5.72
N ALA A 191 -4.09 -3.13 -4.92
CA ALA A 191 -3.70 -4.53 -4.72
C ALA A 191 -3.78 -5.36 -6.01
N ALA A 192 -4.57 -4.91 -7.00
CA ALA A 192 -4.70 -5.57 -8.30
C ALA A 192 -3.38 -5.70 -9.07
N PHE A 193 -2.36 -4.89 -8.78
CA PHE A 193 -1.04 -5.02 -9.42
C PHE A 193 -0.32 -6.33 -9.08
N GLU A 194 -0.63 -6.95 -7.94
CA GLU A 194 -0.07 -8.25 -7.55
C GLU A 194 -0.82 -9.44 -8.18
N GLN A 195 -2.10 -9.28 -8.50
CA GLN A 195 -2.98 -10.37 -8.93
C GLN A 195 -2.47 -11.10 -10.19
N PRO A 196 -1.95 -10.44 -11.25
CA PRO A 196 -1.45 -11.14 -12.43
C PRO A 196 -0.38 -12.18 -12.11
N VAL A 197 0.46 -11.92 -11.11
CA VAL A 197 1.53 -12.83 -10.70
C VAL A 197 1.04 -13.85 -9.68
N TYR A 198 0.31 -13.41 -8.64
CA TYR A 198 -0.06 -14.32 -7.55
C TYR A 198 -1.29 -15.18 -7.83
N LEU A 199 -2.22 -14.71 -8.66
CA LEU A 199 -3.48 -15.40 -8.95
C LEU A 199 -3.64 -15.85 -10.40
N HIS A 200 -2.89 -15.27 -11.36
CA HIS A 200 -3.06 -15.55 -12.78
C HIS A 200 -1.79 -16.12 -13.43
N SER A 201 -1.89 -16.46 -14.70
CA SER A 201 -0.86 -17.16 -15.47
C SER A 201 0.47 -16.42 -15.61
N ALA A 202 0.56 -15.12 -15.29
CA ALA A 202 1.82 -14.38 -15.29
C ALA A 202 2.81 -14.90 -14.24
N GLY A 203 2.32 -15.50 -13.14
CA GLY A 203 3.11 -16.16 -12.11
C GLY A 203 3.41 -17.64 -12.38
N GLY A 204 3.09 -18.11 -13.59
CA GLY A 204 3.28 -19.49 -14.01
C GLY A 204 1.97 -20.28 -14.12
N ALA A 205 2.06 -21.42 -14.79
CA ALA A 205 0.99 -22.41 -14.88
C ALA A 205 1.60 -23.81 -14.78
N VAL A 206 1.00 -24.67 -13.96
CA VAL A 206 1.43 -26.06 -13.77
C VAL A 206 0.25 -26.98 -13.92
N TRP A 207 0.45 -28.07 -14.65
CA TRP A 207 -0.53 -29.14 -14.75
C TRP A 207 -0.40 -30.09 -13.56
N LEU A 208 -1.46 -30.23 -12.77
CA LEU A 208 -1.48 -31.12 -11.62
C LEU A 208 -2.87 -31.79 -11.54
N ASP A 209 -2.89 -33.12 -11.40
CA ASP A 209 -4.10 -33.92 -11.20
C ASP A 209 -5.26 -33.65 -12.19
N GLY A 210 -4.91 -33.40 -13.47
CA GLY A 210 -5.91 -33.13 -14.52
C GLY A 210 -6.40 -31.70 -14.57
N GLN A 211 -5.85 -30.80 -13.76
CA GLN A 211 -6.21 -29.37 -13.72
C GLN A 211 -5.00 -28.48 -13.99
N ILE A 212 -5.23 -27.34 -14.63
CA ILE A 212 -4.20 -26.30 -14.81
C ILE A 212 -4.30 -25.35 -13.62
N LEU A 213 -3.31 -25.40 -12.75
CA LEU A 213 -3.15 -24.43 -11.67
C LEU A 213 -2.38 -23.21 -12.18
N THR A 214 -2.89 -22.02 -11.93
CA THR A 214 -2.28 -20.75 -12.34
C THR A 214 -2.02 -19.84 -11.15
N GLY A 215 -0.95 -19.04 -11.24
CA GLY A 215 -0.57 -18.06 -10.22
C GLY A 215 0.34 -18.63 -9.14
N ALA A 216 1.31 -17.83 -8.75
CA ALA A 216 2.37 -18.24 -7.81
C ALA A 216 1.81 -18.77 -6.48
N LYS A 217 0.77 -18.13 -5.94
CA LYS A 217 0.16 -18.53 -4.66
C LYS A 217 -0.52 -19.90 -4.75
N THR A 218 -1.29 -20.14 -5.80
CA THR A 218 -2.05 -21.38 -5.99
C THR A 218 -1.11 -22.57 -6.27
N ILE A 219 -0.11 -22.34 -7.12
CA ILE A 219 0.90 -23.37 -7.46
C ILE A 219 1.73 -23.72 -6.23
N PHE A 220 2.16 -22.73 -5.44
CA PHE A 220 2.95 -22.97 -4.23
C PHE A 220 2.17 -23.77 -3.18
N ALA A 221 0.88 -23.46 -3.02
CA ALA A 221 0.03 -24.20 -2.08
C ALA A 221 -0.14 -25.67 -2.46
N ALA A 222 -0.19 -25.97 -3.77
CA ALA A 222 -0.37 -27.33 -4.27
C ALA A 222 0.98 -28.07 -4.49
N LYS A 223 2.03 -27.34 -4.88
CA LYS A 223 3.36 -27.88 -5.20
C LYS A 223 4.46 -26.92 -4.73
N PRO A 224 4.83 -26.95 -3.44
CA PRO A 224 5.81 -26.01 -2.86
C PRO A 224 7.22 -26.14 -3.47
N GLU A 225 7.54 -27.22 -4.15
CA GLU A 225 8.82 -27.45 -4.83
C GLU A 225 8.97 -26.69 -6.16
N SER A 226 7.94 -25.99 -6.62
CA SER A 226 8.01 -25.25 -7.89
C SER A 226 8.94 -24.05 -7.78
N LEU A 227 10.11 -24.11 -8.42
CA LEU A 227 11.15 -23.08 -8.39
C LEU A 227 10.64 -21.71 -8.88
N ALA A 228 9.82 -21.71 -9.93
CA ALA A 228 9.29 -20.46 -10.51
C ALA A 228 8.35 -19.70 -9.56
N THR A 229 7.59 -20.42 -8.75
CA THR A 229 6.68 -19.82 -7.77
C THR A 229 7.37 -19.46 -6.47
N ALA A 230 8.38 -20.25 -6.08
CA ALA A 230 9.19 -19.96 -4.90
C ALA A 230 9.90 -18.61 -5.02
N LEU A 231 10.34 -18.23 -6.21
CA LEU A 231 11.00 -16.95 -6.47
C LEU A 231 10.12 -15.76 -6.09
N PHE A 232 8.85 -15.74 -6.50
CA PHE A 232 7.95 -14.62 -6.19
C PHE A 232 7.58 -14.57 -4.71
N LEU A 233 7.45 -15.69 -4.04
CA LEU A 233 7.12 -15.76 -2.62
C LEU A 233 8.32 -15.47 -1.73
N SER A 234 9.51 -15.99 -2.06
CA SER A 234 10.75 -15.67 -1.35
C SER A 234 11.12 -14.19 -1.49
N GLY A 235 10.96 -13.62 -2.68
CA GLY A 235 11.17 -12.19 -2.92
C GLY A 235 10.29 -11.32 -2.01
N LYS A 236 9.02 -11.68 -1.81
CA LYS A 236 8.13 -10.98 -0.87
C LYS A 236 8.61 -11.13 0.59
N GLY A 237 9.05 -12.32 0.98
CA GLY A 237 9.63 -12.57 2.30
C GLY A 237 10.88 -11.72 2.54
N LEU A 238 11.83 -11.72 1.60
CA LEU A 238 13.05 -10.92 1.68
C LEU A 238 12.75 -9.42 1.70
N GLN A 239 11.74 -8.94 0.98
CA GLN A 239 11.29 -7.55 1.05
C GLN A 239 10.95 -7.13 2.48
N LEU A 240 10.29 -7.99 3.26
CA LEU A 240 9.94 -7.68 4.64
C LEU A 240 11.18 -7.48 5.52
N PHE A 241 12.27 -8.18 5.25
CA PHE A 241 13.54 -8.01 5.98
C PHE A 241 14.28 -6.71 5.60
N LEU A 242 13.99 -6.10 4.46
CA LEU A 242 14.53 -4.78 4.11
C LEU A 242 13.96 -3.66 4.97
N LEU A 243 12.71 -3.80 5.46
CA LEU A 243 12.05 -2.74 6.23
C LEU A 243 12.82 -2.35 7.50
N PRO A 244 13.23 -3.30 8.37
CA PRO A 244 14.05 -2.98 9.54
C PRO A 244 15.38 -2.31 9.18
N GLY A 245 16.04 -2.75 8.10
CA GLY A 245 17.29 -2.14 7.64
C GLY A 245 17.12 -0.67 7.27
N PHE A 246 16.09 -0.33 6.51
CA PHE A 246 15.75 1.07 6.19
C PHE A 246 15.36 1.87 7.43
N ALA A 247 14.58 1.27 8.34
CA ALA A 247 14.18 1.93 9.58
C ALA A 247 15.40 2.26 10.47
N CYS A 248 16.36 1.34 10.61
CA CYS A 248 17.60 1.60 11.34
C CYS A 248 18.38 2.76 10.73
N THR A 249 18.56 2.76 9.40
CA THR A 249 19.25 3.84 8.68
C THR A 249 18.57 5.19 8.89
N LEU A 250 17.23 5.23 8.86
CA LEU A 250 16.46 6.45 9.11
C LEU A 250 16.54 6.91 10.56
N ALA A 251 16.57 5.97 11.52
CA ALA A 251 16.72 6.26 12.94
C ALA A 251 18.09 6.85 13.25
N ASP A 252 19.15 6.32 12.65
CA ASP A 252 20.53 6.82 12.81
C ASP A 252 20.71 8.22 12.21
N CYS A 253 20.05 8.51 11.10
CA CYS A 253 20.03 9.85 10.50
C CYS A 253 19.20 10.86 11.29
N GLY A 254 18.31 10.41 12.16
CA GLY A 254 17.40 11.23 12.95
C GLY A 254 17.94 11.57 14.32
N LYS A 255 17.98 12.87 14.69
CA LYS A 255 18.54 13.35 15.98
C LYS A 255 17.68 13.06 17.22
N ALA A 256 16.55 12.34 17.12
CA ALA A 256 15.63 12.18 18.26
C ALA A 256 15.31 10.69 18.55
N ARG A 257 15.77 10.20 19.68
CA ARG A 257 15.49 8.82 20.18
C ARG A 257 13.99 8.47 20.27
N SER A 258 13.13 9.46 20.58
CA SER A 258 11.68 9.24 20.65
C SER A 258 11.08 8.87 19.29
N LYS A 259 11.62 9.40 18.19
CA LYS A 259 11.21 9.04 16.83
C LYS A 259 11.67 7.65 16.44
N ALA A 260 12.82 7.19 16.95
CA ALA A 260 13.34 5.86 16.67
C ALA A 260 12.43 4.76 17.24
N ALA A 261 11.91 4.92 18.45
CA ALA A 261 10.97 3.96 19.06
C ALA A 261 9.65 3.87 18.27
N ALA A 262 9.08 5.01 17.87
CA ALA A 262 7.88 5.05 17.05
C ALA A 262 8.11 4.44 15.65
N LEU A 263 9.27 4.70 15.04
CA LEU A 263 9.65 4.11 13.76
C LEU A 263 9.84 2.59 13.88
N ALA A 264 10.43 2.11 14.97
CA ALA A 264 10.58 0.68 15.22
C ALA A 264 9.21 -0.01 15.38
N LEU A 265 8.30 0.60 16.15
CA LEU A 265 6.92 0.09 16.31
C LEU A 265 6.15 0.06 14.98
N PHE A 266 6.23 1.14 14.21
CA PHE A 266 5.63 1.23 12.88
C PHE A 266 6.17 0.15 11.94
N THR A 267 7.50 0.00 11.91
CA THR A 267 8.18 -1.00 11.06
C THR A 267 7.82 -2.42 11.48
N ALA A 268 7.82 -2.71 12.79
CA ALA A 268 7.38 -4.00 13.31
C ALA A 268 5.93 -4.30 12.91
N GLY A 269 5.04 -3.29 12.98
CA GLY A 269 3.66 -3.41 12.52
C GLY A 269 3.56 -3.76 11.04
N CYS A 270 4.33 -3.08 10.16
CA CYS A 270 4.38 -3.37 8.74
C CYS A 270 4.92 -4.78 8.43
N VAL A 271 5.95 -5.22 9.15
CA VAL A 271 6.54 -6.56 8.99
C VAL A 271 5.56 -7.64 9.42
N LEU A 272 4.98 -7.51 10.61
CA LEU A 272 4.05 -8.50 11.17
C LEU A 272 2.75 -8.59 10.37
N SER A 273 2.26 -7.48 9.83
CA SER A 273 1.06 -7.47 9.00
C SER A 273 1.31 -7.86 7.53
N GLY A 274 2.56 -7.85 7.06
CA GLY A 274 2.89 -8.03 5.64
C GLY A 274 2.48 -6.86 4.74
N HIS A 275 1.99 -5.74 5.31
CA HIS A 275 1.56 -4.55 4.58
C HIS A 275 2.72 -3.60 4.29
N THR A 276 3.52 -3.93 3.28
CA THR A 276 4.68 -3.13 2.86
C THR A 276 4.28 -1.78 2.24
N GLU A 277 3.04 -1.64 1.77
CA GLU A 277 2.54 -0.40 1.18
C GLU A 277 2.49 0.79 2.14
N LEU A 278 2.25 0.56 3.43
CA LEU A 278 2.35 1.63 4.43
C LEU A 278 3.78 2.18 4.53
N PHE A 279 4.76 1.27 4.50
CA PHE A 279 6.16 1.65 4.56
C PHE A 279 6.61 2.36 3.28
N THR A 280 6.17 1.90 2.11
CA THR A 280 6.43 2.58 0.83
C THR A 280 5.84 3.99 0.78
N LEU A 281 4.61 4.17 1.28
CA LEU A 281 3.98 5.49 1.38
C LEU A 281 4.73 6.41 2.36
N PHE A 282 5.19 5.88 3.49
CA PHE A 282 6.04 6.60 4.42
C PHE A 282 7.33 7.07 3.73
N LEU A 283 8.04 6.16 3.03
CA LEU A 283 9.26 6.51 2.29
C LEU A 283 8.99 7.54 1.18
N ALA A 284 7.87 7.43 0.47
CA ALA A 284 7.48 8.39 -0.57
C ALA A 284 7.29 9.82 -0.01
N LEU A 285 6.70 9.93 1.17
CA LEU A 285 6.48 11.22 1.85
C LEU A 285 7.76 11.75 2.50
N GLU A 286 8.63 10.88 3.01
CA GLU A 286 9.91 11.27 3.58
C GLU A 286 10.89 11.71 2.50
N SER A 287 11.08 10.90 1.45
CA SER A 287 11.91 11.22 0.30
C SER A 287 11.64 10.28 -0.88
N PRO A 288 11.31 10.83 -2.08
CA PRO A 288 11.16 10.02 -3.30
C PRO A 288 12.40 9.19 -3.64
N PHE A 289 13.60 9.66 -3.28
CA PHE A 289 14.85 8.92 -3.49
C PHE A 289 14.94 7.67 -2.63
N LEU A 290 14.48 7.76 -1.37
CA LEU A 290 14.42 6.58 -0.48
C LEU A 290 13.43 5.55 -1.02
N LEU A 291 12.30 6.00 -1.56
CA LEU A 291 11.35 5.12 -2.23
C LEU A 291 11.98 4.41 -3.43
N LEU A 292 12.68 5.15 -4.31
CA LEU A 292 13.35 4.56 -5.48
C LEU A 292 14.46 3.58 -5.08
N ALA A 293 15.26 3.93 -4.07
CA ALA A 293 16.28 3.04 -3.52
C ALA A 293 15.66 1.76 -2.94
N PHE A 294 14.57 1.90 -2.18
CA PHE A 294 13.83 0.77 -1.63
C PHE A 294 13.22 -0.10 -2.73
N ALA A 295 12.62 0.49 -3.77
CA ALA A 295 12.08 -0.26 -4.90
C ALA A 295 13.17 -1.01 -5.67
N GLY A 296 14.34 -0.40 -5.89
CA GLY A 296 15.48 -1.05 -6.54
C GLY A 296 16.00 -2.26 -5.73
N LEU A 297 16.17 -2.10 -4.42
CA LEU A 297 16.58 -3.19 -3.53
C LEU A 297 15.51 -4.28 -3.45
N THR A 298 14.23 -3.91 -3.42
CA THR A 298 13.14 -4.88 -3.50
C THR A 298 13.20 -5.69 -4.81
N GLY A 299 13.47 -5.02 -5.95
CA GLY A 299 13.74 -5.74 -7.20
C GLY A 299 14.86 -6.77 -7.05
N GLY A 300 15.95 -6.40 -6.36
CA GLY A 300 17.04 -7.32 -6.03
C GLY A 300 16.61 -8.53 -5.21
N CYS A 301 15.64 -8.40 -4.30
CA CYS A 301 15.11 -9.54 -3.53
C CYS A 301 14.42 -10.59 -4.40
N TYR A 302 13.97 -10.23 -5.58
CA TYR A 302 13.34 -11.12 -6.55
C TYR A 302 14.35 -11.72 -7.56
N LEU A 303 15.66 -11.43 -7.42
CA LEU A 303 16.73 -12.06 -8.19
C LEU A 303 17.15 -13.42 -7.63
N VAL A 304 16.90 -13.65 -6.35
CA VAL A 304 17.33 -14.83 -5.60
C VAL A 304 16.30 -15.94 -5.73
#